data_352df159a8c076fe26ef0c217e17b54d
#
_entry.id   352df159a8c076fe26ef0c217e17b54d
#
_cell.length_a   1.000
_cell.length_b   1.000
_cell.length_c   1.000
_cell.angle_alpha   90.00
_cell.angle_beta   90.00
_cell.angle_gamma   90.00
#
_symmetry.space_group_name_H-M   'P 1'
#
loop_
_entity.id
_entity.type
_entity.pdbx_description
1 polymer ?
#
loop_
_entity_poly.entity_id
_entity_poly.type
_entity_poly.pdbx_seq_one_letter_code
_entity_poly.pdbx_strand_id
1 'polypeptide(L)' 'MVTMAQRIEALRTEKGLSRPALAAALGFSKGSVDKFETGRQTPSKEQQEKMA' A
#
# COMPACT_ATOMS: atom_id res chain seq x y z
N MET A 1 10.23 11.88 9.53
CA MET A 1 8.81 11.48 9.47
C MET A 1 8.59 10.47 8.37
N VAL A 2 7.81 9.44 8.64
CA VAL A 2 7.53 8.39 7.66
C VAL A 2 6.44 8.86 6.71
N THR A 3 6.69 8.77 5.40
CA THR A 3 5.67 9.09 4.40
C THR A 3 4.68 7.93 4.27
N MET A 4 3.53 8.19 3.65
CA MET A 4 2.55 7.14 3.38
C MET A 4 3.16 6.02 2.53
N ALA A 5 3.99 6.37 1.54
CA ALA A 5 4.67 5.39 0.71
C ALA A 5 5.58 4.48 1.54
N GLN A 6 6.32 5.05 2.47
CA GLN A 6 7.20 4.29 3.35
C GLN A 6 6.42 3.39 4.29
N ARG A 7 5.28 3.86 4.79
CA ARG A 7 4.42 3.06 5.66
C ARG A 7 3.86 1.83 4.94
N ILE A 8 3.44 2.03 3.71
CA ILE A 8 2.92 0.93 2.89
C ILE A 8 4.01 -0.08 2.59
N GLU A 9 5.20 0.40 2.24
CA GLU A 9 6.34 -0.47 1.99
C GLU A 9 6.71 -1.27 3.24
N ALA A 10 6.73 -0.64 4.39
CA ALA A 10 7.03 -1.30 5.65
C ALA A 10 6.00 -2.38 5.98
N LEU A 11 4.72 -2.07 5.79
CA LEU A 11 3.63 -3.03 6.00
C LEU A 11 3.77 -4.22 5.06
N ARG A 12 4.06 -3.96 3.80
CA ARG A 12 4.25 -5.01 2.80
C ARG A 12 5.42 -5.92 3.16
N THR A 13 6.54 -5.32 3.51
CA THR A 13 7.75 -6.06 3.86
C THR A 13 7.54 -6.89 5.12
N GLU A 14 6.86 -6.33 6.12
CA GLU A 14 6.55 -7.04 7.35
C GLU A 14 5.73 -8.29 7.09
N LYS A 15 4.80 -8.22 6.15
CA LYS A 15 3.96 -9.37 5.79
C LYS A 15 4.62 -10.30 4.78
N GLY A 16 5.77 -9.91 4.24
CA GLY A 16 6.49 -10.70 3.24
C GLY A 16 5.75 -10.80 1.91
N LEU A 17 4.99 -9.77 1.56
CA LEU A 17 4.17 -9.76 0.35
C LEU A 17 4.80 -8.91 -0.75
N SER A 18 4.53 -9.28 -2.01
CA SER A 18 4.84 -8.42 -3.14
C SER A 18 3.79 -7.32 -3.23
N ARG A 19 4.06 -6.28 -4.06
CA ARG A 19 3.09 -5.20 -4.27
C ARG A 19 1.74 -5.70 -4.76
N PRO A 20 1.67 -6.55 -5.81
CA PRO A 20 0.38 -7.09 -6.24
C PRO A 20 -0.29 -7.95 -5.18
N ALA A 21 0.49 -8.72 -4.42
CA ALA A 21 -0.05 -9.57 -3.38
C ALA A 21 -0.69 -8.75 -2.26
N LEU A 22 -0.05 -7.65 -1.86
CA LEU A 22 -0.62 -6.76 -0.86
C LEU A 22 -1.90 -6.11 -1.38
N ALA A 23 -1.89 -5.65 -2.63
CA ALA A 23 -3.09 -5.06 -3.23
C ALA A 23 -4.25 -6.04 -3.22
N ALA A 24 -4.01 -7.28 -3.59
CA ALA A 24 -5.03 -8.33 -3.57
C ALA A 24 -5.55 -8.58 -2.15
N ALA A 25 -4.65 -8.62 -1.17
CA ALA A 25 -5.02 -8.85 0.22
C ALA A 25 -5.91 -7.73 0.78
N LEU A 26 -5.71 -6.51 0.30
CA LEU A 26 -6.48 -5.34 0.72
C LEU A 26 -7.73 -5.11 -0.12
N GLY A 27 -7.91 -5.88 -1.18
CA GLY A 27 -9.03 -5.70 -2.10
C GLY A 27 -8.86 -4.53 -3.05
N PHE A 28 -7.63 -4.11 -3.30
CA PHE A 28 -7.31 -3.02 -4.23
C PHE A 28 -6.98 -3.57 -5.60
N SER A 29 -6.92 -2.69 -6.60
CA SER A 29 -6.48 -3.10 -7.92
C SER A 29 -4.97 -3.41 -7.91
N LYS A 30 -4.56 -4.25 -8.87
CA LYS A 30 -3.21 -4.81 -8.93
C LYS A 30 -2.09 -3.76 -8.87
N GLY A 31 -2.27 -2.62 -9.54
CA GLY A 31 -1.25 -1.58 -9.60
C GLY A 31 -1.33 -0.54 -8.50
N SER A 32 -2.31 -0.64 -7.58
CA SER A 32 -2.53 0.41 -6.58
C SER A 32 -1.36 0.57 -5.62
N VAL A 33 -0.85 -0.53 -5.09
CA VAL A 33 0.26 -0.48 -4.12
C VAL A 33 1.50 0.10 -4.78
N ASP A 34 1.78 -0.26 -6.02
CA ASP A 34 2.90 0.30 -6.75
C ASP A 34 2.78 1.83 -6.88
N LYS A 35 1.60 2.31 -7.21
CA LYS A 35 1.35 3.75 -7.31
C LYS A 35 1.52 4.45 -5.98
N PHE A 36 1.08 3.81 -4.90
CA PHE A 36 1.23 4.38 -3.56
C PHE A 36 2.70 4.46 -3.15
N GLU A 37 3.46 3.41 -3.40
CA GLU A 37 4.88 3.36 -3.03
C GLU A 37 5.75 4.29 -3.88
N THR A 38 5.37 4.55 -5.12
CA THR A 38 6.10 5.46 -6.00
C THR A 38 5.65 6.92 -5.88
N GLY A 39 4.65 7.18 -5.06
CA GLY A 39 4.14 8.53 -4.85
C GLY A 39 3.25 9.05 -5.97
N ARG A 40 2.86 8.19 -6.90
CA ARG A 40 1.99 8.58 -8.02
C ARG A 40 0.54 8.77 -7.60
N GLN A 41 0.15 8.11 -6.54
CA GLN A 41 -1.19 8.18 -6.00
C GLN A 41 -1.13 8.11 -4.49
N THR A 42 -1.99 8.87 -3.81
CA THR A 42 -2.13 8.80 -2.37
C THR A 42 -3.39 8.00 -2.06
N PRO A 43 -3.33 7.04 -1.13
CA PRO A 43 -4.53 6.29 -0.77
C PRO A 43 -5.57 7.22 -0.13
N SER A 44 -6.84 6.97 -0.42
CA SER A 44 -7.93 7.71 0.18
C SER A 44 -8.03 7.34 1.67
N LYS A 45 -8.79 8.13 2.43
CA LYS A 45 -8.99 7.86 3.85
C LYS A 45 -9.54 6.45 4.08
N GLU A 46 -10.49 6.05 3.26
CA GLU A 46 -11.08 4.71 3.33
C GLU A 46 -10.04 3.63 3.07
N GLN A 47 -9.18 3.84 2.08
CA GLN A 47 -8.11 2.90 1.77
C GLN A 47 -7.09 2.83 2.90
N GLN A 48 -6.78 3.97 3.52
CA GLN A 48 -5.87 4.00 4.66
C GLN A 48 -6.43 3.20 5.84
N GLU A 49 -7.71 3.27 6.07
CA GLU A 49 -8.37 2.50 7.12
C GLU A 49 -8.24 1.01 6.91
N LYS A 50 -8.32 0.56 5.66
CA LYS A 50 -8.13 -0.85 5.32
C LYS A 50 -6.70 -1.32 5.56
N MET A 51 -5.74 -0.42 5.49
CA MET A 51 -4.33 -0.73 5.69
C MET A 51 -3.88 -0.64 7.14
N ALA A 52 -4.68 -0.05 7.98
CA ALA A 52 -4.34 0.14 9.39
C ALA A 52 -4.37 -1.15 10.20
#